data_b2c7b584478d2b69164bd617a4012eeb
#
_entry.id   b2c7b584478d2b69164bd617a4012eeb
#
_cell.length_a   1.000
_cell.length_b   1.000
_cell.length_c   1.000
_cell.angle_alpha   90.00
_cell.angle_beta   90.00
_cell.angle_gamma   90.00
#
_symmetry.space_group_name_H-M   'P 1'
#
loop_
_entity.id
_entity.type
_entity.pdbx_description
1 polymer ?
#
loop_
_entity_poly.entity_id
_entity_poly.type
_entity_poly.pdbx_seq_one_letter_code
_entity_poly.pdbx_strand_id
1 'polypeptide(L)'
;DALIVSAGSKAFADKNAGTGKTISVGGINVTGTDASNYTWNSTASTSADIAKAVLIVTAAGVNKTYDGTISAGATLSDNRIGADLLVVNAASKNFSDKNAGANKVLSVGGITVTGADSGNYTWNGSSATTADISKAALTVTASGANKTYDGTSSASTTLGDDRIGSDSITVTSGSQDFSDKNAGTGKLITVGGITVTGVDAGNYTWNGSTTTTADITKAALNVTATGVNKTYDGTTSAQANLTDNRIGSDDLVVSSGLKAFADKNAGIGKALTVSGIDV
;
A
#
# COMPACT_ATOMS: atom_id res chain seq x y z
N ASP A 1 82.83 17.47 24.42
CA ASP A 1 82.28 16.30 25.12
C ASP A 1 81.38 15.48 24.12
N ALA A 2 81.74 14.23 23.99
CA ALA A 2 80.93 13.32 23.10
C ALA A 2 79.89 12.55 23.96
N LEU A 3 78.65 13.04 23.98
CA LEU A 3 77.56 12.45 24.77
C LEU A 3 76.47 12.00 23.80
N ILE A 4 75.89 10.82 24.07
CA ILE A 4 74.71 10.27 23.41
C ILE A 4 73.58 10.10 24.43
N VAL A 5 72.48 10.81 24.26
CA VAL A 5 71.29 10.71 25.14
C VAL A 5 70.25 9.81 24.50
N SER A 6 69.74 8.84 25.21
CA SER A 6 68.69 7.92 24.83
C SER A 6 67.55 7.87 25.85
N ALA A 7 66.40 7.42 25.49
CA ALA A 7 65.28 7.23 26.41
C ALA A 7 64.58 5.87 26.13
N GLY A 8 64.26 5.15 27.23
CA GLY A 8 63.63 3.82 27.14
C GLY A 8 62.15 3.86 26.85
N SER A 9 61.40 4.76 27.46
CA SER A 9 59.96 4.87 27.29
C SER A 9 59.50 6.31 27.04
N LYS A 10 58.46 6.49 26.22
CA LYS A 10 57.78 7.76 26.00
C LYS A 10 56.31 7.47 25.92
N ALA A 11 55.51 8.02 26.81
CA ALA A 11 54.09 7.75 26.84
C ALA A 11 53.28 8.98 27.27
N PHE A 12 52.15 9.19 26.63
CA PHE A 12 51.14 10.12 27.14
C PHE A 12 50.52 9.58 28.43
N ALA A 13 50.04 10.47 29.31
CA ALA A 13 49.37 10.11 30.56
C ALA A 13 48.10 9.24 30.31
N ASP A 14 47.37 9.47 29.21
CA ASP A 14 46.26 8.66 28.75
C ASP A 14 46.09 8.79 27.22
N LYS A 15 45.18 8.00 26.63
CA LYS A 15 44.92 7.94 25.18
C LYS A 15 44.01 9.06 24.66
N ASN A 16 43.37 9.84 25.54
CA ASN A 16 42.28 10.73 25.17
C ASN A 16 42.77 12.00 24.46
N ALA A 17 41.97 12.49 23.52
CA ALA A 17 42.21 13.76 22.85
C ALA A 17 42.20 14.92 23.87
N GLY A 18 43.09 15.87 23.67
CA GLY A 18 43.22 17.03 24.55
C GLY A 18 44.47 17.83 24.23
N THR A 19 44.54 19.07 24.74
CA THR A 19 45.68 19.95 24.61
C THR A 19 46.60 19.88 25.85
N GLY A 20 47.91 20.10 25.64
CA GLY A 20 48.87 20.16 26.72
C GLY A 20 49.01 18.86 27.54
N LYS A 21 48.75 17.71 26.94
CA LYS A 21 48.80 16.42 27.64
C LYS A 21 50.21 16.04 28.01
N THR A 22 50.40 15.67 29.25
CA THR A 22 51.73 15.29 29.76
C THR A 22 52.25 14.05 29.04
N ILE A 23 53.49 14.13 28.61
CA ILE A 23 54.30 13.01 28.12
C ILE A 23 55.38 12.73 29.20
N SER A 24 55.35 11.52 29.73
CA SER A 24 56.43 11.04 30.60
C SER A 24 57.52 10.34 29.78
N VAL A 25 58.73 10.72 30.01
CA VAL A 25 59.93 10.12 29.42
C VAL A 25 60.68 9.41 30.50
N GLY A 26 60.86 8.10 30.38
CA GLY A 26 61.61 7.29 31.40
C GLY A 26 62.77 6.54 30.79
N GLY A 27 63.65 6.05 31.69
CA GLY A 27 64.81 5.31 31.27
C GLY A 27 65.84 6.18 30.49
N ILE A 28 65.97 7.45 30.83
CA ILE A 28 66.95 8.34 30.19
C ILE A 28 68.35 7.81 30.57
N ASN A 29 69.12 7.56 29.54
CA ASN A 29 70.47 7.10 29.69
C ASN A 29 71.44 7.98 28.88
N VAL A 30 72.59 8.29 29.44
CA VAL A 30 73.63 9.07 28.76
C VAL A 30 74.86 8.18 28.65
N THR A 31 75.41 8.07 27.47
CA THR A 31 76.62 7.31 27.17
C THR A 31 77.60 8.17 26.35
N GLY A 32 78.79 7.67 26.21
CA GLY A 32 79.87 8.38 25.49
C GLY A 32 81.15 8.45 26.33
N THR A 33 82.24 8.84 25.69
CA THR A 33 83.59 8.88 26.37
C THR A 33 83.65 9.81 27.58
N ASP A 34 82.86 10.85 27.57
CA ASP A 34 82.79 11.85 28.62
C ASP A 34 81.61 11.67 29.61
N ALA A 35 80.80 10.63 29.47
CA ALA A 35 79.58 10.42 30.24
C ALA A 35 79.87 10.32 31.76
N SER A 36 80.99 9.77 32.15
CA SER A 36 81.42 9.64 33.57
C SER A 36 81.61 10.97 34.29
N ASN A 37 81.73 12.07 33.59
CA ASN A 37 81.85 13.41 34.12
C ASN A 37 80.53 14.08 34.54
N TYR A 38 79.38 13.38 34.25
CA TYR A 38 78.03 13.93 34.43
C TYR A 38 77.16 13.05 35.33
N THR A 39 76.25 13.69 35.98
CA THR A 39 75.04 13.06 36.53
C THR A 39 73.83 13.56 35.78
N TRP A 40 72.85 12.71 35.59
CA TRP A 40 71.62 13.06 34.81
C TRP A 40 70.39 12.57 35.54
N ASN A 41 69.24 13.18 35.17
CA ASN A 41 67.94 12.73 35.59
C ASN A 41 67.50 11.50 34.75
N SER A 42 66.98 10.46 35.39
CA SER A 42 66.53 9.24 34.73
C SER A 42 65.15 9.42 34.12
N THR A 43 64.42 10.50 34.41
CA THR A 43 63.09 10.84 33.91
C THR A 43 63.00 12.31 33.54
N ALA A 44 62.11 12.62 32.58
CA ALA A 44 61.72 13.97 32.19
C ALA A 44 60.22 14.00 31.82
N SER A 45 59.66 15.18 31.83
CA SER A 45 58.31 15.36 31.36
C SER A 45 58.20 16.53 30.35
N THR A 46 57.28 16.43 29.42
CA THR A 46 56.93 17.48 28.50
C THR A 46 55.44 17.40 28.19
N SER A 47 54.92 18.21 27.31
CA SER A 47 53.54 18.15 26.89
C SER A 47 53.40 18.23 25.39
N ALA A 48 52.31 17.62 24.86
CA ALA A 48 51.88 17.74 23.47
C ALA A 48 50.36 17.53 23.40
N ASP A 49 49.79 17.83 22.25
CA ASP A 49 48.36 17.67 22.00
C ASP A 49 48.07 16.31 21.38
N ILE A 50 46.93 15.74 21.76
CA ILE A 50 46.30 14.63 21.03
C ILE A 50 45.07 15.18 20.33
N ALA A 51 45.11 15.28 19.01
CA ALA A 51 43.98 15.77 18.23
C ALA A 51 42.83 14.72 18.17
N LYS A 52 41.58 15.19 18.05
CA LYS A 52 40.44 14.32 17.86
C LYS A 52 40.52 13.60 16.50
N ALA A 53 40.20 12.33 16.48
CA ALA A 53 40.05 11.56 15.25
C ALA A 53 38.74 11.92 14.53
N VAL A 54 38.75 11.78 13.20
CA VAL A 54 37.51 11.96 12.40
C VAL A 54 36.73 10.63 12.37
N LEU A 55 35.54 10.63 12.92
CA LEU A 55 34.60 9.52 12.85
C LEU A 55 33.68 9.77 11.66
N ILE A 56 33.73 8.89 10.68
CA ILE A 56 32.83 8.92 9.52
C ILE A 56 31.67 7.97 9.81
N VAL A 57 30.49 8.53 9.99
CA VAL A 57 29.25 7.76 10.13
C VAL A 57 28.62 7.59 8.76
N THR A 58 28.41 6.33 8.36
CA THR A 58 27.75 5.95 7.12
C THR A 58 26.38 5.33 7.40
N ALA A 59 25.45 5.44 6.45
CA ALA A 59 24.12 4.88 6.55
C ALA A 59 23.90 3.84 5.45
N ALA A 60 23.25 2.73 5.78
CA ALA A 60 22.70 1.78 4.83
C ALA A 60 21.18 1.82 4.94
N GLY A 61 20.49 2.16 3.83
CA GLY A 61 19.03 2.30 3.77
C GLY A 61 18.32 0.95 3.88
N VAL A 62 17.15 0.97 4.48
CA VAL A 62 16.26 -0.20 4.58
C VAL A 62 15.08 0.03 3.67
N ASN A 63 14.81 -0.90 2.77
CA ASN A 63 13.65 -0.87 1.89
C ASN A 63 12.35 -0.94 2.69
N LYS A 64 11.29 -0.30 2.17
CA LYS A 64 9.94 -0.40 2.74
C LYS A 64 8.89 -0.59 1.66
N THR A 65 7.69 -0.98 2.06
CA THR A 65 6.50 -0.87 1.23
C THR A 65 5.89 0.53 1.42
N TYR A 66 5.26 1.06 0.38
CA TYR A 66 4.56 2.34 0.44
C TYR A 66 3.56 2.38 1.60
N ASP A 67 3.65 3.41 2.41
CA ASP A 67 2.82 3.64 3.61
C ASP A 67 2.29 5.08 3.69
N GLY A 68 2.44 5.86 2.61
CA GLY A 68 2.02 7.26 2.54
C GLY A 68 2.97 8.24 3.23
N THR A 69 4.08 7.79 3.83
CA THR A 69 5.01 8.63 4.60
C THR A 69 6.41 8.66 4.00
N ILE A 70 7.17 9.71 4.31
CA ILE A 70 8.61 9.80 4.00
C ILE A 70 9.49 9.11 5.04
N SER A 71 8.95 8.67 6.17
CA SER A 71 9.72 8.03 7.24
C SER A 71 10.47 6.80 6.72
N ALA A 72 11.73 6.66 7.09
CA ALA A 72 12.63 5.64 6.58
C ALA A 72 13.34 4.85 7.67
N GLY A 73 13.75 3.63 7.37
CA GLY A 73 14.71 2.85 8.14
C GLY A 73 16.12 3.02 7.59
N ALA A 74 17.10 3.13 8.45
CA ALA A 74 18.52 3.01 8.08
C ALA A 74 19.34 2.46 9.24
N THR A 75 20.32 1.62 8.93
CA THR A 75 21.36 1.19 9.86
C THR A 75 22.54 2.13 9.74
N LEU A 76 23.17 2.43 10.88
CA LEU A 76 24.35 3.27 10.94
C LEU A 76 25.58 2.42 11.26
N SER A 77 26.68 2.74 10.62
CA SER A 77 28.01 2.19 10.91
C SER A 77 29.04 3.31 10.93
N ASP A 78 30.19 3.07 11.55
CA ASP A 78 31.25 4.05 11.68
C ASP A 78 32.62 3.39 11.61
N ASN A 79 33.68 4.23 11.49
CA ASN A 79 35.08 3.83 11.42
C ASN A 79 35.82 4.04 12.76
N ARG A 80 35.13 3.77 13.88
CA ARG A 80 35.78 3.92 15.23
C ARG A 80 37.10 3.18 15.36
N ILE A 81 37.96 3.68 16.18
CA ILE A 81 39.28 3.09 16.44
C ILE A 81 39.12 1.95 17.44
N GLY A 82 39.55 0.76 17.05
CA GLY A 82 39.55 -0.42 17.91
C GLY A 82 38.19 -0.74 18.55
N ALA A 83 38.18 -0.88 19.87
CA ALA A 83 37.00 -1.21 20.67
C ALA A 83 36.43 0.01 21.43
N ASP A 84 36.61 1.23 20.91
CA ASP A 84 36.11 2.43 21.57
C ASP A 84 34.61 2.38 21.79
N LEU A 85 34.16 2.76 22.98
CA LEU A 85 32.77 2.70 23.40
C LEU A 85 32.00 3.93 22.87
N LEU A 86 31.34 3.74 21.73
CA LEU A 86 30.53 4.76 21.05
C LEU A 86 29.11 4.26 20.81
N VAL A 87 28.14 5.15 21.01
CA VAL A 87 26.73 4.97 20.60
C VAL A 87 26.40 6.04 19.56
N VAL A 88 26.03 5.60 18.34
CA VAL A 88 25.70 6.49 17.24
C VAL A 88 24.20 6.47 17.03
N ASN A 89 23.56 7.65 17.04
CA ASN A 89 22.14 7.83 16.80
C ASN A 89 21.91 8.89 15.71
N ALA A 90 20.70 8.90 15.14
CA ALA A 90 20.24 9.92 14.22
C ALA A 90 18.84 10.40 14.61
N ALA A 91 18.59 11.70 14.52
CA ALA A 91 17.32 12.32 14.86
C ALA A 91 16.27 12.13 13.74
N SER A 92 16.70 12.03 12.49
CA SER A 92 15.81 11.86 11.34
C SER A 92 16.38 10.90 10.31
N LYS A 93 15.46 10.15 9.69
CA LYS A 93 15.74 9.25 8.56
C LYS A 93 14.54 9.36 7.64
N ASN A 94 14.71 10.03 6.49
CA ASN A 94 13.61 10.35 5.60
C ASN A 94 13.98 10.11 4.14
N PHE A 95 13.04 9.56 3.39
CA PHE A 95 13.09 9.58 1.94
C PHE A 95 12.85 11.00 1.39
N SER A 96 13.31 11.27 0.17
CA SER A 96 13.09 12.54 -0.53
C SER A 96 11.63 12.85 -0.80
N ASP A 97 10.80 11.81 -1.02
CA ASP A 97 9.34 11.85 -1.15
C ASP A 97 8.73 10.50 -0.75
N LYS A 98 7.39 10.43 -0.64
CA LYS A 98 6.67 9.23 -0.22
C LYS A 98 6.52 8.15 -1.28
N ASN A 99 6.69 8.48 -2.58
CA ASN A 99 6.24 7.63 -3.68
C ASN A 99 7.08 6.37 -3.87
N ALA A 100 6.44 5.30 -4.35
CA ALA A 100 7.10 4.06 -4.71
C ALA A 100 8.14 4.28 -5.83
N GLY A 101 9.28 3.63 -5.71
CA GLY A 101 10.38 3.72 -6.65
C GLY A 101 11.65 3.07 -6.13
N ALA A 102 12.55 2.74 -7.03
CA ALA A 102 13.86 2.18 -6.71
C ALA A 102 14.91 3.27 -6.50
N ASN A 103 15.93 2.96 -5.68
CA ASN A 103 17.08 3.82 -5.41
C ASN A 103 16.71 5.24 -4.96
N LYS A 104 15.66 5.38 -4.18
CA LYS A 104 15.22 6.68 -3.68
C LYS A 104 16.21 7.20 -2.65
N VAL A 105 16.56 8.49 -2.77
CA VAL A 105 17.47 9.14 -1.82
C VAL A 105 16.86 9.13 -0.44
N LEU A 106 17.64 8.65 0.53
CA LEU A 106 17.35 8.60 1.93
C LEU A 106 18.35 9.47 2.68
N SER A 107 17.88 10.53 3.33
CA SER A 107 18.69 11.43 4.13
C SER A 107 18.62 11.04 5.60
N VAL A 108 19.78 10.97 6.23
CA VAL A 108 19.94 10.74 7.68
C VAL A 108 20.52 12.03 8.28
N GLY A 109 19.78 12.63 9.19
CA GLY A 109 20.14 13.91 9.78
C GLY A 109 20.22 13.88 11.31
N GLY A 110 20.90 14.89 11.88
CA GLY A 110 21.04 15.02 13.32
C GLY A 110 21.82 13.84 13.93
N ILE A 111 22.90 13.41 13.30
CA ILE A 111 23.75 12.34 13.81
C ILE A 111 24.43 12.82 15.09
N THR A 112 24.29 12.06 16.15
CA THR A 112 24.90 12.26 17.43
C THR A 112 25.73 11.05 17.84
N VAL A 113 26.87 11.31 18.48
CA VAL A 113 27.75 10.27 18.98
C VAL A 113 27.94 10.49 20.47
N THR A 114 27.67 9.47 21.26
CA THR A 114 27.81 9.46 22.71
C THR A 114 28.63 8.23 23.14
N GLY A 115 28.93 8.09 24.41
CA GLY A 115 29.74 7.00 24.95
C GLY A 115 31.03 7.49 25.55
N ALA A 116 31.74 6.63 26.30
CA ALA A 116 32.92 6.99 27.11
C ALA A 116 34.05 7.59 26.27
N ASP A 117 34.20 7.11 25.02
CA ASP A 117 35.28 7.55 24.14
C ASP A 117 34.86 8.64 23.14
N SER A 118 33.57 9.10 23.16
CA SER A 118 33.05 10.07 22.20
C SER A 118 33.81 11.41 22.16
N GLY A 119 34.39 11.82 23.29
CA GLY A 119 35.21 13.02 23.39
C GLY A 119 36.45 13.02 22.51
N ASN A 120 36.90 11.85 22.05
CA ASN A 120 38.09 11.67 21.21
C ASN A 120 37.80 11.87 19.70
N TYR A 121 36.56 12.17 19.34
CA TYR A 121 36.15 12.21 17.95
C TYR A 121 35.46 13.53 17.54
N THR A 122 35.57 13.83 16.28
CA THR A 122 34.66 14.73 15.55
C THR A 122 33.92 13.87 14.50
N TRP A 123 32.66 14.18 14.15
CA TRP A 123 31.88 13.38 13.24
C TRP A 123 31.03 14.23 12.29
N ASN A 124 30.54 13.59 11.20
CA ASN A 124 29.60 14.19 10.28
C ASN A 124 28.20 14.24 10.91
N GLY A 125 27.52 15.39 10.84
CA GLY A 125 26.15 15.59 11.38
C GLY A 125 25.06 14.97 10.53
N SER A 126 25.38 14.47 9.33
CA SER A 126 24.45 13.86 8.39
C SER A 126 25.12 12.83 7.52
N SER A 127 24.31 11.94 6.92
CA SER A 127 24.71 10.96 5.91
C SER A 127 23.57 10.79 4.92
N ALA A 128 23.87 10.33 3.72
CA ALA A 128 22.87 10.00 2.71
C ALA A 128 23.13 8.60 2.14
N THR A 129 22.06 7.93 1.77
CA THR A 129 22.07 6.60 1.14
C THR A 129 20.88 6.48 0.22
N THR A 130 20.62 5.29 -0.31
CA THR A 130 19.41 4.99 -1.08
C THR A 130 18.73 3.75 -0.54
N ALA A 131 17.43 3.66 -0.77
CA ALA A 131 16.63 2.46 -0.52
C ALA A 131 15.40 2.48 -1.44
N ASP A 132 14.71 1.34 -1.55
CA ASP A 132 13.54 1.21 -2.38
C ASP A 132 12.26 1.40 -1.56
N ILE A 133 11.25 2.02 -2.19
CA ILE A 133 9.87 1.98 -1.72
C ILE A 133 9.09 1.13 -2.71
N SER A 134 8.70 -0.08 -2.32
CA SER A 134 7.86 -0.96 -3.15
C SER A 134 6.41 -0.48 -3.13
N LYS A 135 5.65 -0.80 -4.18
CA LYS A 135 4.22 -0.50 -4.25
C LYS A 135 3.45 -1.26 -3.18
N ALA A 136 2.42 -0.63 -2.61
CA ALA A 136 1.46 -1.28 -1.75
C ALA A 136 0.44 -2.08 -2.57
N ALA A 137 -0.10 -3.14 -2.01
CA ALA A 137 -1.25 -3.82 -2.60
C ALA A 137 -2.52 -3.01 -2.27
N LEU A 138 -3.33 -2.72 -3.30
CA LEU A 138 -4.65 -2.12 -3.17
C LEU A 138 -5.69 -3.20 -3.45
N THR A 139 -6.53 -3.48 -2.49
CA THR A 139 -7.64 -4.44 -2.63
C THR A 139 -8.90 -3.69 -3.05
N VAL A 140 -9.33 -3.92 -4.29
CA VAL A 140 -10.59 -3.38 -4.78
C VAL A 140 -11.70 -4.39 -4.52
N THR A 141 -12.76 -3.94 -3.86
CA THR A 141 -13.97 -4.70 -3.53
C THR A 141 -15.16 -4.15 -4.31
N ALA A 142 -16.24 -4.94 -4.42
CA ALA A 142 -17.48 -4.51 -5.05
C ALA A 142 -18.67 -4.86 -4.15
N SER A 143 -19.72 -4.01 -4.20
CA SER A 143 -21.03 -4.27 -3.65
C SER A 143 -22.05 -4.25 -4.78
N GLY A 144 -22.78 -5.34 -4.99
CA GLY A 144 -23.77 -5.49 -6.05
C GLY A 144 -25.11 -4.84 -5.69
N ALA A 145 -25.76 -4.25 -6.69
CA ALA A 145 -27.13 -3.75 -6.58
C ALA A 145 -28.12 -4.76 -7.17
N ASN A 146 -29.22 -5.01 -6.46
CA ASN A 146 -30.31 -5.81 -6.96
C ASN A 146 -30.97 -5.13 -8.15
N LYS A 147 -31.50 -5.93 -9.10
CA LYS A 147 -32.30 -5.42 -10.21
C LYS A 147 -33.55 -6.27 -10.42
N THR A 148 -34.52 -5.73 -11.17
CA THR A 148 -35.61 -6.50 -11.75
C THR A 148 -35.14 -7.08 -13.07
N TYR A 149 -35.62 -8.28 -13.43
CA TYR A 149 -35.33 -8.92 -14.70
C TYR A 149 -35.62 -7.98 -15.85
N ASP A 150 -34.64 -7.79 -16.72
CA ASP A 150 -34.67 -6.90 -17.90
C ASP A 150 -34.17 -7.58 -19.17
N GLY A 151 -33.93 -8.90 -19.10
CA GLY A 151 -33.45 -9.70 -20.24
C GLY A 151 -31.94 -9.63 -20.45
N THR A 152 -31.18 -8.91 -19.60
CA THR A 152 -29.73 -8.73 -19.74
C THR A 152 -28.96 -9.28 -18.52
N SER A 153 -27.68 -9.60 -18.72
CA SER A 153 -26.76 -9.94 -17.63
C SER A 153 -26.08 -8.71 -17.01
N SER A 154 -26.26 -7.52 -17.58
CA SER A 154 -25.61 -6.30 -17.08
C SER A 154 -25.96 -6.05 -15.62
N ALA A 155 -24.94 -5.76 -14.81
CA ALA A 155 -25.06 -5.48 -13.39
C ALA A 155 -24.68 -4.04 -13.06
N SER A 156 -25.06 -3.59 -11.88
CA SER A 156 -24.59 -2.34 -11.30
C SER A 156 -23.90 -2.64 -9.98
N THR A 157 -22.67 -2.10 -9.79
CA THR A 157 -21.91 -2.26 -8.57
C THR A 157 -21.33 -0.95 -8.08
N THR A 158 -21.12 -0.86 -6.78
CA THR A 158 -20.31 0.20 -6.16
C THR A 158 -18.96 -0.40 -5.79
N LEU A 159 -17.87 0.25 -6.24
CA LEU A 159 -16.50 -0.14 -5.92
C LEU A 159 -16.04 0.54 -4.64
N GLY A 160 -15.33 -0.21 -3.81
CA GLY A 160 -14.60 0.25 -2.64
C GLY A 160 -13.15 -0.18 -2.71
N ASP A 161 -12.28 0.44 -1.92
CA ASP A 161 -10.87 0.08 -1.85
C ASP A 161 -10.29 0.38 -0.45
N ASP A 162 -9.10 -0.17 -0.18
CA ASP A 162 -8.35 -0.03 1.06
C ASP A 162 -7.14 0.92 0.92
N ARG A 163 -7.30 2.03 0.16
CA ARG A 163 -6.22 3.03 -0.04
C ARG A 163 -5.63 3.54 1.26
N ILE A 164 -4.37 3.91 1.21
CA ILE A 164 -3.65 4.45 2.36
C ILE A 164 -4.03 5.92 2.56
N GLY A 165 -4.56 6.23 3.73
CA GLY A 165 -4.90 7.60 4.14
C GLY A 165 -5.86 8.30 3.19
N SER A 166 -5.48 9.47 2.72
CA SER A 166 -6.26 10.30 1.80
C SER A 166 -5.67 10.34 0.39
N ASP A 167 -5.03 9.25 -0.06
CA ASP A 167 -4.43 9.20 -1.40
C ASP A 167 -5.47 9.45 -2.49
N SER A 168 -5.09 10.28 -3.45
CA SER A 168 -5.94 10.69 -4.56
C SER A 168 -5.88 9.65 -5.68
N ILE A 169 -6.79 8.67 -5.60
CA ILE A 169 -6.99 7.65 -6.63
C ILE A 169 -8.47 7.54 -7.01
N THR A 170 -8.71 7.15 -8.25
CA THR A 170 -10.03 6.82 -8.80
C THR A 170 -10.02 5.39 -9.30
N VAL A 171 -10.98 4.58 -8.83
CA VAL A 171 -11.15 3.19 -9.22
C VAL A 171 -12.34 3.08 -10.18
N THR A 172 -12.16 2.41 -11.31
CA THR A 172 -13.21 2.15 -12.30
C THR A 172 -13.17 0.70 -12.77
N SER A 173 -14.26 0.21 -13.37
CA SER A 173 -14.34 -1.13 -13.96
C SER A 173 -14.76 -1.04 -15.44
N GLY A 174 -14.29 -2.01 -16.24
CA GLY A 174 -14.66 -2.14 -17.66
C GLY A 174 -15.95 -2.95 -17.88
N SER A 175 -16.23 -3.92 -17.01
CA SER A 175 -17.43 -4.75 -17.10
C SER A 175 -17.99 -5.10 -15.73
N GLN A 176 -19.32 -5.29 -15.67
CA GLN A 176 -20.05 -5.70 -14.48
C GLN A 176 -21.23 -6.56 -14.94
N ASP A 177 -21.11 -7.87 -14.78
CA ASP A 177 -22.09 -8.80 -15.32
C ASP A 177 -22.51 -9.86 -14.29
N PHE A 178 -23.79 -10.11 -14.20
CA PHE A 178 -24.32 -11.31 -13.57
C PHE A 178 -23.90 -12.57 -14.33
N SER A 179 -23.82 -13.69 -13.65
CA SER A 179 -23.51 -15.00 -14.25
C SER A 179 -24.47 -15.41 -15.38
N ASP A 180 -25.72 -14.98 -15.31
CA ASP A 180 -26.73 -15.09 -16.34
C ASP A 180 -27.86 -14.06 -16.10
N LYS A 181 -28.79 -13.93 -17.05
CA LYS A 181 -29.88 -12.94 -17.00
C LYS A 181 -31.06 -13.34 -16.11
N ASN A 182 -31.18 -14.61 -15.69
CA ASN A 182 -32.41 -15.15 -15.09
C ASN A 182 -32.63 -14.64 -13.66
N ALA A 183 -33.89 -14.52 -13.27
CA ALA A 183 -34.27 -14.18 -11.89
C ALA A 183 -33.75 -15.24 -10.90
N GLY A 184 -33.25 -14.76 -9.76
CA GLY A 184 -32.69 -15.60 -8.70
C GLY A 184 -32.06 -14.75 -7.58
N THR A 185 -31.81 -15.36 -6.43
CA THR A 185 -31.19 -14.73 -5.27
C THR A 185 -29.70 -15.06 -5.20
N GLY A 186 -28.91 -14.11 -4.66
CA GLY A 186 -27.48 -14.32 -4.45
C GLY A 186 -26.69 -14.62 -5.71
N LYS A 187 -27.12 -14.11 -6.87
CA LYS A 187 -26.47 -14.38 -8.14
C LYS A 187 -25.10 -13.72 -8.21
N LEU A 188 -24.12 -14.48 -8.66
CA LEU A 188 -22.74 -14.00 -8.79
C LEU A 188 -22.66 -12.85 -9.81
N ILE A 189 -21.99 -11.77 -9.42
CA ILE A 189 -21.58 -10.69 -10.30
C ILE A 189 -20.05 -10.73 -10.43
N THR A 190 -19.56 -10.74 -11.65
CA THR A 190 -18.15 -10.57 -11.96
C THR A 190 -17.89 -9.14 -12.39
N VAL A 191 -16.97 -8.48 -11.72
CA VAL A 191 -16.48 -7.15 -12.05
C VAL A 191 -15.10 -7.29 -12.65
N GLY A 192 -14.92 -6.91 -13.89
CA GLY A 192 -13.67 -7.07 -14.63
C GLY A 192 -13.12 -5.75 -15.16
N GLY A 193 -11.86 -5.77 -15.61
CA GLY A 193 -11.20 -4.60 -16.16
C GLY A 193 -11.05 -3.47 -15.15
N ILE A 194 -10.75 -3.80 -13.89
CA ILE A 194 -10.52 -2.80 -12.84
C ILE A 194 -9.27 -2.01 -13.17
N THR A 195 -9.42 -0.69 -13.19
CA THR A 195 -8.32 0.25 -13.40
C THR A 195 -8.27 1.27 -12.27
N VAL A 196 -7.06 1.68 -11.90
CA VAL A 196 -6.82 2.68 -10.87
C VAL A 196 -6.02 3.82 -11.50
N THR A 197 -6.52 5.03 -11.37
CA THR A 197 -5.92 6.26 -11.88
C THR A 197 -5.81 7.30 -10.78
N GLY A 198 -5.11 8.40 -11.04
CA GLY A 198 -4.89 9.47 -10.06
C GLY A 198 -3.42 9.67 -9.73
N VAL A 199 -3.10 10.75 -9.03
CA VAL A 199 -1.70 11.16 -8.76
C VAL A 199 -0.95 10.16 -7.88
N ASP A 200 -1.67 9.45 -7.00
CA ASP A 200 -1.09 8.46 -6.09
C ASP A 200 -1.20 7.01 -6.62
N ALA A 201 -1.86 6.77 -7.77
CA ALA A 201 -2.09 5.43 -8.33
C ALA A 201 -0.78 4.66 -8.59
N GLY A 202 0.29 5.39 -8.95
CA GLY A 202 1.62 4.81 -9.18
C GLY A 202 2.23 4.07 -7.98
N ASN A 203 1.70 4.33 -6.77
CA ASN A 203 2.16 3.74 -5.51
C ASN A 203 1.54 2.37 -5.21
N TYR A 204 0.63 1.89 -6.08
CA TYR A 204 -0.15 0.69 -5.83
C TYR A 204 0.01 -0.37 -6.93
N THR A 205 -0.25 -1.60 -6.55
CA THR A 205 -0.64 -2.72 -7.40
C THR A 205 -2.04 -3.14 -6.97
N TRP A 206 -2.92 -3.57 -7.89
CA TRP A 206 -4.31 -3.90 -7.56
C TRP A 206 -4.80 -5.16 -8.28
N ASN A 207 -5.90 -5.73 -7.79
CA ASN A 207 -6.59 -6.82 -8.43
C ASN A 207 -7.34 -6.32 -9.69
N GLY A 208 -7.12 -6.96 -10.84
CA GLY A 208 -7.77 -6.60 -12.11
C GLY A 208 -9.25 -7.00 -12.20
N SER A 209 -9.75 -7.76 -11.23
CA SER A 209 -11.14 -8.21 -11.12
C SER A 209 -11.54 -8.49 -9.67
N THR A 210 -12.85 -8.45 -9.40
CA THR A 210 -13.44 -8.87 -8.13
C THR A 210 -14.82 -9.46 -8.36
N THR A 211 -15.41 -10.08 -7.37
CA THR A 211 -16.75 -10.65 -7.44
C THR A 211 -17.60 -10.18 -6.26
N THR A 212 -18.91 -10.13 -6.50
CA THR A 212 -19.91 -9.88 -5.47
C THR A 212 -21.20 -10.63 -5.82
N THR A 213 -22.27 -10.44 -5.07
CA THR A 213 -23.58 -11.05 -5.37
C THR A 213 -24.68 -10.01 -5.24
N ALA A 214 -25.77 -10.22 -6.00
CA ALA A 214 -27.03 -9.48 -5.86
C ALA A 214 -28.19 -10.32 -6.40
N ASP A 215 -29.41 -9.86 -6.20
CA ASP A 215 -30.62 -10.54 -6.66
C ASP A 215 -31.11 -9.98 -7.98
N ILE A 216 -31.63 -10.86 -8.83
CA ILE A 216 -32.49 -10.48 -9.95
C ILE A 216 -33.92 -10.90 -9.59
N THR A 217 -34.79 -9.94 -9.32
CA THR A 217 -36.20 -10.21 -9.04
C THR A 217 -36.99 -10.44 -10.34
N LYS A 218 -38.09 -11.20 -10.27
CA LYS A 218 -38.95 -11.42 -11.43
C LYS A 218 -39.57 -10.11 -11.89
N ALA A 219 -39.67 -9.92 -13.23
CA ALA A 219 -40.49 -8.86 -13.82
C ALA A 219 -41.97 -9.23 -13.76
N ALA A 220 -42.80 -8.22 -13.62
CA ALA A 220 -44.26 -8.42 -13.71
C ALA A 220 -44.70 -8.64 -15.17
N LEU A 221 -45.26 -9.80 -15.46
CA LEU A 221 -45.88 -10.09 -16.76
C LEU A 221 -47.35 -9.74 -16.71
N ASN A 222 -47.77 -8.77 -17.51
CA ASN A 222 -49.16 -8.38 -17.67
C ASN A 222 -49.70 -9.00 -18.95
N VAL A 223 -50.74 -9.87 -18.80
CA VAL A 223 -51.43 -10.48 -19.92
C VAL A 223 -52.73 -9.72 -20.17
N THR A 224 -52.94 -9.33 -21.38
CA THR A 224 -54.19 -8.66 -21.86
C THR A 224 -54.95 -9.58 -22.80
N ALA A 225 -56.26 -9.45 -22.82
CA ALA A 225 -57.12 -10.25 -23.68
C ALA A 225 -57.98 -9.34 -24.60
N THR A 226 -58.01 -9.67 -25.87
CA THR A 226 -58.90 -9.04 -26.84
C THR A 226 -59.94 -10.06 -27.29
N GLY A 227 -61.22 -9.82 -27.02
CA GLY A 227 -62.32 -10.70 -27.38
C GLY A 227 -62.51 -10.83 -28.89
N VAL A 228 -62.90 -12.02 -29.34
CA VAL A 228 -63.27 -12.29 -30.73
C VAL A 228 -64.75 -12.36 -30.81
N ASN A 229 -65.33 -11.59 -31.72
CA ASN A 229 -66.80 -11.62 -32.00
C ASN A 229 -67.22 -13.00 -32.48
N LYS A 230 -68.45 -13.43 -32.12
CA LYS A 230 -69.05 -14.64 -32.64
C LYS A 230 -70.52 -14.40 -33.06
N THR A 231 -71.03 -15.27 -33.91
CA THR A 231 -72.49 -15.37 -34.21
C THR A 231 -73.18 -16.12 -33.07
N TYR A 232 -74.42 -15.76 -32.75
CA TYR A 232 -75.21 -16.44 -31.72
C TYR A 232 -75.29 -17.95 -31.98
N ASP A 233 -74.87 -18.74 -31.00
CA ASP A 233 -74.85 -20.20 -31.02
C ASP A 233 -75.50 -20.84 -29.77
N GLY A 234 -76.17 -20.04 -28.95
CA GLY A 234 -76.87 -20.53 -27.76
C GLY A 234 -75.96 -20.75 -26.57
N THR A 235 -74.64 -20.48 -26.64
CA THR A 235 -73.68 -20.73 -25.59
C THR A 235 -72.98 -19.44 -25.11
N THR A 236 -72.37 -19.45 -23.92
CA THR A 236 -71.47 -18.39 -23.41
C THR A 236 -70.02 -18.60 -23.80
N SER A 237 -69.69 -19.73 -24.46
CA SER A 237 -68.28 -19.99 -24.87
C SER A 237 -67.75 -18.86 -25.73
N ALA A 238 -66.51 -18.43 -25.47
CA ALA A 238 -65.90 -17.30 -26.14
C ALA A 238 -64.48 -17.63 -26.64
N GLN A 239 -64.00 -16.81 -27.56
CA GLN A 239 -62.59 -16.80 -27.95
C GLN A 239 -61.99 -15.43 -27.65
N ALA A 240 -60.70 -15.42 -27.25
CA ALA A 240 -59.93 -14.20 -27.05
C ALA A 240 -58.48 -14.44 -27.46
N ASN A 241 -57.89 -13.43 -28.06
CA ASN A 241 -56.49 -13.38 -28.34
C ASN A 241 -55.78 -12.83 -27.09
N LEU A 242 -54.70 -13.50 -26.63
CA LEU A 242 -53.89 -13.05 -25.51
C LEU A 242 -52.64 -12.40 -26.03
N THR A 243 -52.27 -11.30 -25.44
CA THR A 243 -50.99 -10.59 -25.62
C THR A 243 -50.37 -10.27 -24.27
N ASP A 244 -49.09 -10.10 -24.23
CA ASP A 244 -48.36 -9.81 -23.00
C ASP A 244 -47.24 -8.79 -23.22
N ASN A 245 -46.63 -8.34 -22.13
CA ASN A 245 -45.54 -7.38 -22.12
C ASN A 245 -44.18 -8.05 -21.86
N ARG A 246 -43.97 -9.29 -22.38
CA ARG A 246 -42.69 -9.99 -22.22
C ARG A 246 -41.49 -9.14 -22.62
N ILE A 247 -40.37 -9.37 -22.01
CA ILE A 247 -39.14 -8.64 -22.30
C ILE A 247 -38.44 -9.28 -23.50
N GLY A 248 -38.20 -8.48 -24.52
CA GLY A 248 -37.47 -8.91 -25.71
C GLY A 248 -38.13 -10.09 -26.43
N SER A 249 -37.34 -11.12 -26.68
CA SER A 249 -37.79 -12.36 -27.35
C SER A 249 -37.85 -13.55 -26.37
N ASP A 250 -38.21 -13.31 -25.11
CA ASP A 250 -38.36 -14.40 -24.15
C ASP A 250 -39.37 -15.42 -24.63
N ASP A 251 -39.02 -16.70 -24.56
CA ASP A 251 -39.88 -17.81 -25.00
C ASP A 251 -40.88 -18.14 -23.90
N LEU A 252 -42.10 -17.65 -24.05
CA LEU A 252 -43.22 -17.86 -23.12
C LEU A 252 -44.43 -18.34 -23.86
N VAL A 253 -45.13 -19.35 -23.31
CA VAL A 253 -46.43 -19.80 -23.78
C VAL A 253 -47.50 -19.32 -22.82
N VAL A 254 -48.32 -18.35 -23.24
CA VAL A 254 -49.41 -17.85 -22.42
C VAL A 254 -50.69 -18.57 -22.83
N SER A 255 -51.33 -19.22 -21.89
CA SER A 255 -52.60 -19.96 -22.08
C SER A 255 -53.67 -19.43 -21.11
N SER A 256 -54.90 -19.84 -21.34
CA SER A 256 -56.04 -19.57 -20.44
C SER A 256 -57.01 -20.74 -20.39
N GLY A 257 -57.61 -20.96 -19.24
CA GLY A 257 -58.61 -22.03 -19.04
C GLY A 257 -59.98 -21.66 -19.60
N LEU A 258 -60.65 -20.70 -18.99
CA LEU A 258 -62.00 -20.31 -19.38
C LEU A 258 -62.02 -19.00 -20.16
N LYS A 259 -62.81 -18.98 -21.25
CA LYS A 259 -63.15 -17.76 -21.99
C LYS A 259 -64.68 -17.78 -22.18
N ALA A 260 -65.38 -16.85 -21.54
CA ALA A 260 -66.83 -16.84 -21.58
C ALA A 260 -67.43 -15.44 -21.62
N PHE A 261 -68.47 -15.25 -22.41
CA PHE A 261 -69.31 -14.08 -22.30
C PHE A 261 -70.18 -14.10 -21.03
N ALA A 262 -70.59 -12.94 -20.55
CA ALA A 262 -71.43 -12.79 -19.35
C ALA A 262 -72.77 -13.49 -19.46
N ASP A 263 -73.36 -13.53 -20.67
CA ASP A 263 -74.56 -14.30 -20.98
C ASP A 263 -74.54 -14.72 -22.48
N LYS A 264 -75.48 -15.58 -22.89
CA LYS A 264 -75.54 -16.14 -24.25
C LYS A 264 -76.24 -15.23 -25.26
N ASN A 265 -76.91 -14.12 -24.86
CA ASN A 265 -77.73 -13.32 -25.70
C ASN A 265 -76.94 -12.45 -26.69
N ALA A 266 -77.49 -12.23 -27.89
CA ALA A 266 -76.84 -11.30 -28.82
C ALA A 266 -76.83 -9.88 -28.30
N GLY A 267 -75.69 -9.15 -28.53
CA GLY A 267 -75.50 -7.76 -28.07
C GLY A 267 -74.13 -7.23 -28.50
N ILE A 268 -73.95 -5.91 -28.40
CA ILE A 268 -72.71 -5.20 -28.73
C ILE A 268 -71.94 -4.87 -27.41
N GLY A 269 -70.65 -4.96 -27.46
CA GLY A 269 -69.80 -4.60 -26.32
C GLY A 269 -69.96 -5.49 -25.08
N LYS A 270 -70.34 -6.76 -25.26
CA LYS A 270 -70.59 -7.68 -24.19
C LYS A 270 -69.26 -7.98 -23.43
N ALA A 271 -69.35 -7.96 -22.10
CA ALA A 271 -68.22 -8.35 -21.26
C ALA A 271 -67.82 -9.81 -21.52
N LEU A 272 -66.53 -10.04 -21.68
CA LEU A 272 -65.90 -11.35 -21.81
C LEU A 272 -64.91 -11.53 -20.68
N THR A 273 -65.05 -12.63 -19.97
CA THR A 273 -64.12 -13.02 -18.89
C THR A 273 -63.16 -14.06 -19.43
N VAL A 274 -61.86 -13.81 -19.18
CA VAL A 274 -60.77 -14.76 -19.36
C VAL A 274 -60.19 -15.09 -17.99
N SER A 275 -60.14 -16.35 -17.62
CA SER A 275 -59.60 -16.77 -16.32
C SER A 275 -58.74 -18.04 -16.48
N GLY A 276 -57.99 -18.37 -15.42
CA GLY A 276 -57.02 -19.46 -15.45
C GLY A 276 -55.88 -19.16 -16.42
N ILE A 277 -55.37 -17.93 -16.41
CA ILE A 277 -54.20 -17.55 -17.20
C ILE A 277 -52.99 -18.26 -16.59
N ASP A 278 -52.23 -18.96 -17.42
CA ASP A 278 -51.02 -19.69 -17.09
C ASP A 278 -49.92 -19.35 -18.08
N VAL A 279 -48.64 -19.41 -17.57
CA VAL A 279 -47.45 -19.02 -18.32
C VAL A 279 -46.35 -20.05 -18.14
#